data_bab3d703654faf45deb7a1ef406f5b63
#
_entry.id   bab3d703654faf45deb7a1ef406f5b63
#
_cell.length_a   1.000
_cell.length_b   1.000
_cell.length_c   1.000
_cell.angle_alpha   90.00
_cell.angle_beta   90.00
_cell.angle_gamma   90.00
#
_symmetry.space_group_name_H-M   'P 1'
#
loop_
_entity.id
_entity.type
_entity.pdbx_description
1 polymer ?
#
loop_
_entity_poly.entity_id
_entity_poly.type
_entity_poly.pdbx_seq_one_letter_code
_entity_poly.pdbx_strand_id
1 'polypeptide(L)'
;VTIDGPGGAGKTTTTRDLHHQLTRRGYAVHTTTEPSRAQLGEIARHGTDTYSGHALACLVAADRYHHLATEIRPQLAAGRIVLCDRYVASSYGLQRMDGVPIAFIEAINTAAETPDLAVILTADPEVTARRIDRRGAHSRFEAGVTTSQAEAELYTDTTRRLTERGYPILAIDTAKNTTSQVNDLIIRRVVQLAATPTDESPTA
;
A
#
# COMPACT_ATOMS: atom_id res chain seq x y z
N VAL A 1 0.94 -9.28 1.35
CA VAL A 1 0.81 -8.20 2.35
C VAL A 1 1.02 -6.87 1.69
N THR A 2 0.12 -5.91 1.90
CA THR A 2 0.30 -4.53 1.40
C THR A 2 0.52 -3.56 2.55
N ILE A 3 1.32 -2.51 2.32
CA ILE A 3 1.62 -1.47 3.31
C ILE A 3 1.23 -0.12 2.70
N ASP A 4 0.11 0.42 3.15
CA ASP A 4 -0.46 1.67 2.66
C ASP A 4 -0.52 2.73 3.78
N GLY A 5 -0.88 3.96 3.43
CA GLY A 5 -1.00 5.07 4.38
C GLY A 5 -0.54 6.39 3.77
N PRO A 6 -0.76 7.52 4.44
CA PRO A 6 -0.39 8.84 3.95
C PRO A 6 1.11 9.02 3.75
N GLY A 7 1.48 10.05 3.00
CA GLY A 7 2.86 10.52 2.90
C GLY A 7 3.49 10.67 4.30
N GLY A 8 4.75 10.30 4.49
CA GLY A 8 5.41 10.43 5.80
C GLY A 8 5.01 9.42 6.88
N ALA A 9 4.03 8.53 6.64
CA ALA A 9 3.60 7.51 7.62
C ALA A 9 4.63 6.41 7.88
N GLY A 10 5.67 6.27 7.05
CA GLY A 10 6.76 5.32 7.28
C GLY A 10 6.68 4.02 6.48
N LYS A 11 5.85 3.93 5.45
CA LYS A 11 5.63 2.72 4.62
C LYS A 11 6.92 2.05 4.15
N THR A 12 7.77 2.78 3.45
CA THR A 12 9.02 2.25 2.87
C THR A 12 9.99 1.78 3.94
N THR A 13 10.08 2.48 5.07
CA THR A 13 10.88 2.05 6.22
C THR A 13 10.35 0.74 6.78
N THR A 14 9.03 0.67 7.01
CA THR A 14 8.36 -0.53 7.52
C THR A 14 8.55 -1.71 6.55
N THR A 15 8.33 -1.52 5.25
CA THR A 15 8.52 -2.58 4.24
C THR A 15 9.94 -3.15 4.25
N ARG A 16 10.95 -2.26 4.29
CA ARG A 16 12.36 -2.67 4.36
C ARG A 16 12.65 -3.44 5.65
N ASP A 17 12.21 -2.94 6.78
CA ASP A 17 12.49 -3.54 8.08
C ASP A 17 11.77 -4.88 8.25
N LEU A 18 10.55 -5.02 7.74
CA LEU A 18 9.81 -6.29 7.66
C LEU A 18 10.55 -7.30 6.80
N HIS A 19 11.05 -6.90 5.62
CA HIS A 19 11.86 -7.77 4.76
C HIS A 19 13.03 -8.37 5.54
N HIS A 20 13.84 -7.52 6.19
CA HIS A 20 15.00 -7.98 6.96
C HIS A 20 14.62 -8.91 8.10
N GLN A 21 13.57 -8.55 8.85
CA GLN A 21 13.18 -9.33 10.03
C GLN A 21 12.53 -10.68 9.66
N LEU A 22 11.70 -10.75 8.61
CA LEU A 22 11.10 -11.99 8.13
C LEU A 22 12.16 -12.91 7.50
N THR A 23 13.09 -12.36 6.72
CA THR A 23 14.22 -13.13 6.15
C THR A 23 15.10 -13.73 7.25
N ARG A 24 15.41 -12.99 8.31
CA ARG A 24 16.14 -13.50 9.47
C ARG A 24 15.40 -14.62 10.22
N ARG A 25 14.10 -14.71 10.09
CA ARG A 25 13.24 -15.78 10.62
C ARG A 25 13.12 -16.98 9.67
N GLY A 26 13.80 -16.95 8.52
CA GLY A 26 13.83 -18.05 7.55
C GLY A 26 12.74 -18.00 6.49
N TYR A 27 11.93 -16.95 6.42
CA TYR A 27 10.93 -16.78 5.37
C TYR A 27 11.57 -16.33 4.06
N ALA A 28 11.12 -16.86 2.93
CA ALA A 28 11.44 -16.33 1.61
C ALA A 28 10.55 -15.10 1.37
N VAL A 29 11.17 -13.92 1.23
CA VAL A 29 10.46 -12.64 1.13
C VAL A 29 10.81 -11.94 -0.18
N HIS A 30 9.80 -11.42 -0.87
CA HIS A 30 9.94 -10.51 -2.00
C HIS A 30 9.35 -9.16 -1.64
N THR A 31 10.05 -8.07 -1.99
CA THR A 31 9.56 -6.69 -1.78
C THR A 31 9.34 -6.00 -3.10
N THR A 32 8.21 -5.35 -3.24
CA THR A 32 7.86 -4.55 -4.41
C THR A 32 7.11 -3.28 -4.00
N THR A 33 6.73 -2.45 -4.96
CA THR A 33 6.05 -1.17 -4.71
C THR A 33 5.09 -0.83 -5.84
N GLU A 34 4.05 -0.03 -5.56
CA GLU A 34 3.20 0.58 -6.58
C GLU A 34 3.26 2.12 -6.53
N PRO A 35 3.26 2.78 -7.68
CA PRO A 35 3.39 2.21 -9.03
C PRO A 35 4.65 1.34 -9.16
N SER A 36 4.61 0.30 -10.03
CA SER A 36 5.70 -0.67 -10.17
C SER A 36 6.99 -0.06 -10.74
N ARG A 37 8.04 -0.87 -10.85
CA ARG A 37 9.29 -0.48 -11.55
C ARG A 37 9.26 -0.82 -13.04
N ALA A 38 8.15 -1.38 -13.53
CA ALA A 38 7.94 -1.60 -14.95
C ALA A 38 7.61 -0.28 -15.67
N GLN A 39 7.60 -0.30 -16.98
CA GLN A 39 7.44 0.91 -17.81
C GLN A 39 6.18 1.72 -17.49
N LEU A 40 5.02 1.05 -17.29
CA LEU A 40 3.78 1.73 -16.91
C LEU A 40 3.90 2.39 -15.53
N GLY A 41 4.51 1.69 -14.57
CA GLY A 41 4.72 2.21 -13.23
C GLY A 41 5.68 3.39 -13.18
N GLU A 42 6.74 3.38 -13.97
CA GLU A 42 7.66 4.52 -14.09
C GLU A 42 6.97 5.75 -14.71
N ILE A 43 6.13 5.54 -15.73
CA ILE A 43 5.30 6.62 -16.30
C ILE A 43 4.34 7.19 -15.25
N ALA A 44 3.65 6.33 -14.50
CA ALA A 44 2.73 6.77 -13.46
C ALA A 44 3.45 7.50 -12.31
N ARG A 45 4.63 7.02 -11.90
CA ARG A 45 5.44 7.55 -10.80
C ARG A 45 5.98 8.95 -11.11
N HIS A 46 6.52 9.13 -12.30
CA HIS A 46 7.17 10.37 -12.73
C HIS A 46 6.24 11.31 -13.52
N GLY A 47 5.06 10.83 -13.91
CA GLY A 47 4.10 11.57 -14.72
C GLY A 47 3.06 12.36 -13.92
N THR A 48 3.18 12.48 -12.60
CA THR A 48 2.17 13.16 -11.75
C THR A 48 1.99 14.65 -12.07
N ASP A 49 2.98 15.29 -12.65
CA ASP A 49 2.88 16.68 -13.11
C ASP A 49 2.27 16.81 -14.53
N THR A 50 2.25 15.70 -15.29
CA THR A 50 1.71 15.64 -16.65
C THR A 50 0.31 15.05 -16.69
N TYR A 51 0.08 13.98 -15.91
CA TYR A 51 -1.19 13.25 -15.85
C TYR A 51 -1.90 13.54 -14.53
N SER A 52 -3.22 13.71 -14.59
CA SER A 52 -4.06 13.97 -13.42
C SER A 52 -5.43 13.30 -13.57
N GLY A 53 -6.20 13.28 -12.48
CA GLY A 53 -7.57 12.82 -12.49
C GLY A 53 -7.73 11.39 -13.03
N HIS A 54 -8.72 11.19 -13.88
CA HIS A 54 -9.03 9.87 -14.45
C HIS A 54 -7.87 9.26 -15.26
N ALA A 55 -7.10 10.09 -15.96
CA ALA A 55 -5.96 9.60 -16.76
C ALA A 55 -4.89 8.96 -15.88
N LEU A 56 -4.51 9.62 -14.77
CA LEU A 56 -3.56 9.07 -13.82
C LEU A 56 -4.13 7.85 -13.10
N ALA A 57 -5.42 7.87 -12.72
CA ALA A 57 -6.08 6.74 -12.08
C ALA A 57 -6.06 5.48 -12.98
N CYS A 58 -6.39 5.63 -14.27
CA CYS A 58 -6.33 4.54 -15.24
C CYS A 58 -4.90 4.02 -15.44
N LEU A 59 -3.91 4.91 -15.50
CA LEU A 59 -2.51 4.54 -15.67
C LEU A 59 -2.00 3.72 -14.48
N VAL A 60 -2.32 4.15 -13.24
CA VAL A 60 -1.98 3.41 -12.01
C VAL A 60 -2.69 2.05 -11.95
N ALA A 61 -3.96 1.97 -12.38
CA ALA A 61 -4.69 0.70 -12.41
C ALA A 61 -4.12 -0.25 -13.49
N ALA A 62 -3.77 0.25 -14.66
CA ALA A 62 -3.14 -0.53 -15.73
C ALA A 62 -1.78 -1.10 -15.28
N ASP A 63 -0.96 -0.28 -14.63
CA ASP A 63 0.30 -0.71 -14.02
C ASP A 63 0.05 -1.82 -12.98
N ARG A 64 -0.93 -1.65 -12.10
CA ARG A 64 -1.29 -2.66 -11.07
C ARG A 64 -1.60 -4.01 -11.68
N TYR A 65 -2.44 -4.07 -12.72
CA TYR A 65 -2.78 -5.33 -13.38
C TYR A 65 -1.56 -5.97 -14.06
N HIS A 66 -0.70 -5.18 -14.68
CA HIS A 66 0.56 -5.65 -15.24
C HIS A 66 1.48 -6.18 -14.12
N HIS A 67 1.64 -5.43 -13.03
CA HIS A 67 2.45 -5.78 -11.87
C HIS A 67 1.97 -7.08 -11.19
N LEU A 68 0.66 -7.24 -11.01
CA LEU A 68 0.07 -8.49 -10.52
C LEU A 68 0.46 -9.69 -11.41
N ALA A 69 0.33 -9.53 -12.72
CA ALA A 69 0.57 -10.62 -13.68
C ALA A 69 2.06 -10.98 -13.80
N THR A 70 2.95 -9.99 -13.80
CA THR A 70 4.36 -10.17 -14.16
C THR A 70 5.30 -10.31 -12.97
N GLU A 71 4.88 -9.86 -11.78
CA GLU A 71 5.74 -9.86 -10.59
C GLU A 71 5.05 -10.51 -9.38
N ILE A 72 3.92 -9.98 -8.92
CA ILE A 72 3.33 -10.41 -7.65
C ILE A 72 2.91 -11.88 -7.67
N ARG A 73 2.09 -12.30 -8.65
CA ARG A 73 1.64 -13.69 -8.77
C ARG A 73 2.78 -14.70 -8.94
N PRO A 74 3.78 -14.48 -9.81
CA PRO A 74 4.95 -15.35 -9.90
C PRO A 74 5.71 -15.50 -8.59
N GLN A 75 5.86 -14.41 -7.80
CA GLN A 75 6.53 -14.48 -6.51
C GLN A 75 5.70 -15.26 -5.46
N LEU A 76 4.38 -15.07 -5.45
CA LEU A 76 3.47 -15.85 -4.60
C LEU A 76 3.49 -17.33 -4.99
N ALA A 77 3.41 -17.65 -6.29
CA ALA A 77 3.50 -19.02 -6.79
C ALA A 77 4.84 -19.71 -6.45
N ALA A 78 5.92 -18.94 -6.29
CA ALA A 78 7.21 -19.42 -5.81
C ALA A 78 7.26 -19.60 -4.26
N GLY A 79 6.12 -19.48 -3.56
CA GLY A 79 6.01 -19.65 -2.11
C GLY A 79 6.61 -18.49 -1.28
N ARG A 80 6.78 -17.31 -1.88
CA ARG A 80 7.35 -16.16 -1.18
C ARG A 80 6.28 -15.32 -0.52
N ILE A 81 6.61 -14.73 0.62
CA ILE A 81 5.83 -13.63 1.20
C ILE A 81 6.12 -12.38 0.37
N VAL A 82 5.10 -11.82 -0.28
CA VAL A 82 5.22 -10.57 -1.03
C VAL A 82 4.82 -9.40 -0.12
N LEU A 83 5.75 -8.44 0.06
CA LEU A 83 5.52 -7.16 0.73
C LEU A 83 5.44 -6.06 -0.33
N CYS A 84 4.29 -5.43 -0.48
CA CYS A 84 4.06 -4.37 -1.47
C CYS A 84 3.91 -3.02 -0.77
N ASP A 85 4.85 -2.09 -1.01
CA ASP A 85 4.75 -0.68 -0.56
C ASP A 85 3.78 0.05 -1.47
N ARG A 86 2.58 0.32 -0.99
CA ARG A 86 1.38 0.82 -1.67
C ARG A 86 0.66 -0.25 -2.51
N TYR A 87 -0.66 -0.14 -2.52
CA TYR A 87 -1.55 -0.98 -3.34
C TYR A 87 -2.90 -0.26 -3.57
N VAL A 88 -4.01 -0.99 -3.65
CA VAL A 88 -5.36 -0.45 -3.89
C VAL A 88 -5.74 0.66 -2.91
N ALA A 89 -5.40 0.55 -1.64
CA ALA A 89 -5.72 1.56 -0.64
C ALA A 89 -5.07 2.92 -0.94
N SER A 90 -3.88 2.94 -1.54
CA SER A 90 -3.25 4.18 -2.01
C SER A 90 -4.01 4.84 -3.16
N SER A 91 -4.67 4.07 -4.02
CA SER A 91 -5.56 4.61 -5.06
C SER A 91 -6.80 5.29 -4.46
N TYR A 92 -7.39 4.69 -3.42
CA TYR A 92 -8.53 5.28 -2.70
C TYR A 92 -8.19 6.59 -1.99
N GLY A 93 -6.93 6.79 -1.60
CA GLY A 93 -6.44 8.06 -1.08
C GLY A 93 -6.08 9.05 -2.20
N LEU A 94 -5.00 8.74 -2.94
CA LEU A 94 -4.33 9.69 -3.82
C LEU A 94 -5.19 10.11 -5.04
N GLN A 95 -5.89 9.18 -5.71
CA GLN A 95 -6.71 9.55 -6.83
C GLN A 95 -7.95 10.35 -6.42
N ARG A 96 -8.45 10.16 -5.21
CA ARG A 96 -9.53 11.01 -4.67
C ARG A 96 -9.04 12.43 -4.38
N MET A 97 -7.80 12.61 -3.91
CA MET A 97 -7.18 13.93 -3.79
C MET A 97 -7.10 14.64 -5.16
N ASP A 98 -7.02 13.85 -6.23
CA ASP A 98 -7.00 14.30 -7.61
C ASP A 98 -8.42 14.49 -8.22
N GLY A 99 -9.46 14.46 -7.38
CA GLY A 99 -10.85 14.69 -7.77
C GLY A 99 -11.54 13.51 -8.46
N VAL A 100 -10.93 12.32 -8.49
CA VAL A 100 -11.55 11.14 -9.12
C VAL A 100 -12.65 10.59 -8.20
N PRO A 101 -13.88 10.38 -8.72
CA PRO A 101 -14.95 9.79 -7.94
C PRO A 101 -14.61 8.39 -7.43
N ILE A 102 -14.94 8.10 -6.17
CA ILE A 102 -14.61 6.81 -5.54
C ILE A 102 -15.20 5.63 -6.33
N ALA A 103 -16.42 5.76 -6.85
CA ALA A 103 -17.06 4.70 -7.65
C ALA A 103 -16.25 4.34 -8.91
N PHE A 104 -15.60 5.32 -9.55
CA PHE A 104 -14.72 5.07 -10.67
C PHE A 104 -13.45 4.33 -10.23
N ILE A 105 -12.82 4.76 -9.12
CA ILE A 105 -11.63 4.11 -8.56
C ILE A 105 -11.96 2.66 -8.20
N GLU A 106 -13.09 2.41 -7.57
CA GLU A 106 -13.57 1.07 -7.25
C GLU A 106 -13.75 0.21 -8.50
N ALA A 107 -14.40 0.76 -9.54
CA ALA A 107 -14.66 0.04 -10.78
C ALA A 107 -13.37 -0.39 -11.49
N ILE A 108 -12.40 0.52 -11.65
CA ILE A 108 -11.13 0.22 -12.34
C ILE A 108 -10.18 -0.66 -11.53
N ASN A 109 -10.47 -0.93 -10.26
CA ASN A 109 -9.69 -1.81 -9.39
C ASN A 109 -10.43 -3.10 -8.98
N THR A 110 -11.61 -3.35 -9.54
CA THR A 110 -12.46 -4.49 -9.15
C THR A 110 -11.79 -5.85 -9.30
N ALA A 111 -10.94 -6.04 -10.31
CA ALA A 111 -10.21 -7.28 -10.56
C ALA A 111 -8.83 -7.32 -9.88
N ALA A 112 -8.47 -6.32 -9.07
CA ALA A 112 -7.27 -6.38 -8.26
C ALA A 112 -7.48 -7.33 -7.08
N GLU A 113 -6.52 -8.21 -6.84
CA GLU A 113 -6.60 -9.24 -5.80
C GLU A 113 -6.63 -8.61 -4.40
N THR A 114 -7.49 -9.14 -3.53
CA THR A 114 -7.49 -8.78 -2.11
C THR A 114 -6.24 -9.37 -1.44
N PRO A 115 -5.42 -8.57 -0.76
CA PRO A 115 -4.26 -9.09 -0.05
C PRO A 115 -4.67 -9.89 1.19
N ASP A 116 -3.87 -10.88 1.60
CA ASP A 116 -4.09 -11.63 2.87
C ASP A 116 -3.96 -10.73 4.11
N LEU A 117 -3.27 -9.60 3.98
CA LEU A 117 -3.15 -8.56 5.00
C LEU A 117 -2.92 -7.21 4.34
N ALA A 118 -3.81 -6.26 4.59
CA ALA A 118 -3.67 -4.86 4.21
C ALA A 118 -3.32 -4.01 5.44
N VAL A 119 -2.08 -3.59 5.56
CA VAL A 119 -1.61 -2.71 6.63
C VAL A 119 -1.86 -1.27 6.23
N ILE A 120 -2.61 -0.53 7.05
CA ILE A 120 -2.79 0.91 6.88
C ILE A 120 -2.05 1.63 8.00
N LEU A 121 -0.92 2.24 7.66
CA LEU A 121 -0.18 3.08 8.58
C LEU A 121 -0.83 4.45 8.65
N THR A 122 -1.14 4.91 9.86
CA THR A 122 -1.65 6.27 10.11
C THR A 122 -0.68 7.04 10.98
N ALA A 123 -0.76 8.35 10.95
CA ALA A 123 -0.06 9.25 11.88
C ALA A 123 -0.78 10.60 11.90
N ASP A 124 -0.52 11.38 12.94
CA ASP A 124 -0.96 12.76 13.01
C ASP A 124 -0.48 13.56 11.78
N PRO A 125 -1.35 14.34 11.11
CA PRO A 125 -0.99 15.13 9.92
C PRO A 125 0.19 16.06 10.11
N GLU A 126 0.35 16.67 11.29
CA GLU A 126 1.50 17.52 11.58
C GLU A 126 2.80 16.71 11.67
N VAL A 127 2.72 15.49 12.22
CA VAL A 127 3.88 14.58 12.27
C VAL A 127 4.30 14.17 10.87
N THR A 128 3.34 13.82 10.03
CA THR A 128 3.62 13.42 8.63
C THR A 128 4.17 14.58 7.82
N ALA A 129 3.59 15.77 7.93
CA ALA A 129 4.09 16.97 7.28
C ALA A 129 5.54 17.28 7.67
N ARG A 130 5.86 17.30 8.98
CA ARG A 130 7.25 17.49 9.45
C ARG A 130 8.23 16.44 8.92
N ARG A 131 7.78 15.18 8.77
CA ARG A 131 8.62 14.10 8.20
C ARG A 131 8.86 14.32 6.71
N ILE A 132 7.84 14.79 5.97
CA ILE A 132 7.95 15.13 4.55
C ILE A 132 8.91 16.30 4.36
N ASP A 133 8.76 17.38 5.13
CA ASP A 133 9.63 18.57 5.05
C ASP A 133 11.11 18.22 5.24
N ARG A 134 11.42 17.31 6.17
CA ARG A 134 12.80 16.87 6.44
C ARG A 134 13.42 16.06 5.32
N ARG A 135 12.63 15.27 4.58
CA ARG A 135 13.14 14.39 3.49
C ARG A 135 12.99 15.02 2.11
N GLY A 136 12.17 16.05 1.95
CA GLY A 136 11.68 16.59 0.69
C GLY A 136 10.41 15.87 0.21
N ALA A 137 9.53 16.59 -0.50
CA ALA A 137 8.34 16.03 -1.12
C ALA A 137 8.73 15.20 -2.37
N HIS A 138 8.10 14.03 -2.55
CA HIS A 138 8.33 13.16 -3.70
C HIS A 138 7.31 13.37 -4.82
N SER A 139 6.19 14.02 -4.54
CA SER A 139 5.14 14.32 -5.51
C SER A 139 4.28 15.50 -5.05
N ARG A 140 3.44 16.02 -5.96
CA ARG A 140 2.47 17.08 -5.66
C ARG A 140 1.44 16.72 -4.57
N PHE A 141 1.28 15.45 -4.24
CA PHE A 141 0.40 14.98 -3.18
C PHE A 141 1.00 15.14 -1.78
N GLU A 142 2.21 15.61 -1.65
CA GLU A 142 2.93 15.76 -0.38
C GLU A 142 3.21 17.25 -0.03
N ALA A 143 2.32 18.17 -0.40
CA ALA A 143 2.53 19.62 -0.24
C ALA A 143 1.85 20.17 1.02
N GLY A 144 2.59 20.23 2.15
CA GLY A 144 2.18 20.97 3.36
C GLY A 144 1.16 20.26 4.25
N VAL A 145 0.85 20.90 5.40
CA VAL A 145 -0.01 20.33 6.46
C VAL A 145 -1.45 20.10 6.00
N THR A 146 -2.02 21.06 5.23
CA THR A 146 -3.41 20.95 4.73
C THR A 146 -3.59 19.72 3.84
N THR A 147 -2.61 19.42 2.99
CA THR A 147 -2.61 18.22 2.15
C THR A 147 -2.51 16.95 3.00
N SER A 148 -1.65 16.96 4.04
CA SER A 148 -1.52 15.86 4.99
C SER A 148 -2.82 15.59 5.77
N GLN A 149 -3.57 16.64 6.13
CA GLN A 149 -4.88 16.51 6.79
C GLN A 149 -5.91 15.87 5.85
N ALA A 150 -6.05 16.38 4.63
CA ALA A 150 -6.96 15.83 3.64
C ALA A 150 -6.62 14.35 3.33
N GLU A 151 -5.33 14.03 3.19
CA GLU A 151 -4.90 12.65 2.96
C GLU A 151 -5.24 11.73 4.15
N ALA A 152 -5.06 12.19 5.40
CA ALA A 152 -5.39 11.43 6.60
C ALA A 152 -6.90 11.13 6.71
N GLU A 153 -7.76 12.10 6.39
CA GLU A 153 -9.22 11.92 6.33
C GLU A 153 -9.61 10.88 5.27
N LEU A 154 -9.00 10.96 4.08
CA LEU A 154 -9.22 10.01 3.00
C LEU A 154 -8.78 8.60 3.38
N TYR A 155 -7.67 8.43 4.08
CA TYR A 155 -7.24 7.11 4.57
C TYR A 155 -8.14 6.56 5.68
N THR A 156 -8.74 7.41 6.50
CA THR A 156 -9.76 7.00 7.48
C THR A 156 -11.00 6.42 6.77
N ASP A 157 -11.53 7.13 5.76
CA ASP A 157 -12.64 6.62 4.94
C ASP A 157 -12.25 5.39 4.12
N THR A 158 -11.02 5.35 3.57
CA THR A 158 -10.48 4.20 2.84
C THR A 158 -10.45 2.95 3.72
N THR A 159 -9.96 3.07 4.94
CA THR A 159 -9.91 1.97 5.92
C THR A 159 -11.31 1.41 6.16
N ARG A 160 -12.31 2.27 6.41
CA ARG A 160 -13.69 1.86 6.60
C ARG A 160 -14.23 1.12 5.38
N ARG A 161 -14.12 1.72 4.18
CA ARG A 161 -14.64 1.14 2.93
C ARG A 161 -14.02 -0.20 2.59
N LEU A 162 -12.72 -0.33 2.73
CA LEU A 162 -12.04 -1.60 2.43
C LEU A 162 -12.40 -2.68 3.46
N THR A 163 -12.59 -2.31 4.75
CA THR A 163 -13.10 -3.23 5.77
C THR A 163 -14.50 -3.72 5.42
N GLU A 164 -15.42 -2.82 5.01
CA GLU A 164 -16.77 -3.16 4.56
C GLU A 164 -16.77 -4.09 3.33
N ARG A 165 -15.72 -4.04 2.52
CA ARG A 165 -15.49 -4.92 1.35
C ARG A 165 -14.73 -6.21 1.68
N GLY A 166 -14.50 -6.49 2.96
CA GLY A 166 -13.88 -7.74 3.41
C GLY A 166 -12.35 -7.76 3.33
N TYR A 167 -11.69 -6.62 3.12
CA TYR A 167 -10.22 -6.57 3.22
C TYR A 167 -9.76 -6.84 4.65
N PRO A 168 -8.76 -7.72 4.85
CA PRO A 168 -8.20 -7.98 6.18
C PRO A 168 -7.28 -6.83 6.61
N ILE A 169 -7.88 -5.78 7.14
CA ILE A 169 -7.20 -4.53 7.50
C ILE A 169 -6.51 -4.65 8.86
N LEU A 170 -5.26 -4.18 8.93
CA LEU A 170 -4.52 -3.88 10.15
C LEU A 170 -4.14 -2.40 10.15
N ALA A 171 -4.91 -1.58 10.87
CA ALA A 171 -4.61 -0.16 11.02
C ALA A 171 -3.65 0.07 12.20
N ILE A 172 -2.55 0.82 11.98
CA ILE A 172 -1.52 1.09 13.00
C ILE A 172 -1.17 2.58 13.00
N ASP A 173 -1.32 3.22 14.16
CA ASP A 173 -0.89 4.59 14.38
C ASP A 173 0.62 4.64 14.68
N THR A 174 1.40 5.18 13.73
CA THR A 174 2.86 5.31 13.84
C THR A 174 3.32 6.50 14.68
N ALA A 175 2.41 7.32 15.18
CA ALA A 175 2.73 8.35 16.18
C ALA A 175 2.70 7.78 17.59
N LYS A 176 1.86 6.76 17.83
CA LYS A 176 1.71 6.09 19.13
C LYS A 176 2.60 4.86 19.30
N ASN A 177 3.21 4.37 18.23
CA ASN A 177 4.02 3.15 18.21
C ASN A 177 5.43 3.45 17.71
N THR A 178 6.43 2.91 18.37
CA THR A 178 7.80 2.91 17.84
C THR A 178 7.90 2.04 16.58
N THR A 179 8.92 2.25 15.77
CA THR A 179 9.15 1.43 14.56
C THR A 179 9.21 -0.07 14.91
N SER A 180 9.84 -0.45 16.03
CA SER A 180 9.88 -1.84 16.49
C SER A 180 8.50 -2.37 16.79
N GLN A 181 7.67 -1.63 17.53
CA GLN A 181 6.30 -2.04 17.86
C GLN A 181 5.43 -2.20 16.60
N VAL A 182 5.54 -1.28 15.64
CA VAL A 182 4.85 -1.40 14.34
C VAL A 182 5.24 -2.71 13.64
N ASN A 183 6.54 -2.96 13.53
CA ASN A 183 7.06 -4.16 12.88
C ASN A 183 6.62 -5.44 13.60
N ASP A 184 6.67 -5.47 14.93
CA ASP A 184 6.27 -6.63 15.74
C ASP A 184 4.77 -6.96 15.58
N LEU A 185 3.91 -5.94 15.49
CA LEU A 185 2.48 -6.12 15.22
C LEU A 185 2.25 -6.79 13.87
N ILE A 186 2.90 -6.28 12.83
CA ILE A 186 2.74 -6.79 11.47
C ILE A 186 3.32 -8.20 11.36
N ILE A 187 4.53 -8.43 11.89
CA ILE A 187 5.20 -9.74 11.84
C ILE A 187 4.36 -10.82 12.52
N ARG A 188 3.81 -10.54 13.71
CA ARG A 188 2.92 -11.50 14.38
C ARG A 188 1.76 -11.91 13.48
N ARG A 189 1.15 -10.96 12.78
CA ARG A 189 0.02 -11.26 11.89
C ARG A 189 0.46 -12.04 10.64
N VAL A 190 1.58 -11.66 10.04
CA VAL A 190 2.17 -12.36 8.88
C VAL A 190 2.53 -13.80 9.22
N VAL A 191 3.17 -14.03 10.37
CA VAL A 191 3.54 -15.38 10.82
C VAL A 191 2.30 -16.24 11.10
N GLN A 192 1.26 -15.67 11.68
CA GLN A 192 -0.02 -16.39 11.87
C GLN A 192 -0.61 -16.83 10.53
N LEU A 193 -0.65 -15.95 9.53
CA LEU A 193 -1.16 -16.27 8.18
C LEU A 193 -0.30 -17.34 7.50
N ALA A 194 1.02 -17.24 7.60
CA ALA A 194 1.94 -18.21 7.01
C ALA A 194 1.88 -19.60 7.68
N ALA A 195 1.43 -19.69 8.93
CA ALA A 195 1.27 -20.94 9.67
C ALA A 195 -0.09 -21.61 9.43
N THR A 196 -1.05 -20.91 8.85
CA THR A 196 -2.38 -21.48 8.52
C THR A 196 -2.25 -22.20 7.17
N PRO A 197 -2.45 -23.52 7.08
CA PRO A 197 -2.46 -24.22 5.80
C PRO A 197 -3.56 -23.61 4.92
N THR A 198 -3.24 -23.23 3.70
CA THR A 198 -4.24 -22.94 2.68
C THR A 198 -4.95 -24.25 2.35
N ASP A 199 -6.20 -24.38 2.80
CA ASP A 199 -7.08 -25.52 2.45
C ASP A 199 -7.60 -25.32 1.02
N GLU A 200 -6.68 -25.35 0.06
CA GLU A 200 -7.01 -25.44 -1.36
C GLU A 200 -6.83 -26.89 -1.80
N SER A 201 -7.86 -27.71 -1.58
CA SER A 201 -8.07 -28.88 -2.40
C SER A 201 -8.53 -28.40 -3.78
N PRO A 202 -7.82 -28.71 -4.87
CA PRO A 202 -8.33 -28.41 -6.20
C PRO A 202 -9.59 -29.24 -6.40
N THR A 203 -10.74 -28.59 -6.49
CA THR A 203 -11.92 -29.23 -7.08
C THR A 203 -11.61 -29.47 -8.55
N ALA A 204 -11.58 -30.76 -8.88
CA ALA A 204 -11.39 -31.32 -10.22
C ALA A 204 -12.51 -30.87 -11.18
#